data_3e5705b094fb92081e17ba0de66abcdf
#
_entry.id   3e5705b094fb92081e17ba0de66abcdf
#
_cell.length_a   1.000
_cell.length_b   1.000
_cell.length_c   1.000
_cell.angle_alpha   90.00
_cell.angle_beta   90.00
_cell.angle_gamma   90.00
#
_symmetry.space_group_name_H-M   'P 1'
#
loop_
_entity.id
_entity.type
_entity.pdbx_description
1 polymer ?
#
loop_
_entity_poly.entity_id
_entity_poly.type
_entity_poly.pdbx_seq_one_letter_code
_entity_poly.pdbx_strand_id
1 'polypeptide(L)'
;EHRETRGQKKGSADVATLRSYPANRASAVVMSLVLSYLPDPRMRGEMVRRARRVLLDDGRGVLLVVTPHSTDRSYSRASKTDALAVWKEAIESLGFERVAYARKSATHCFAFRTVGVGPGAVEPGEAPALPIAFDAKERETTRERRSY
;
A
#
# COMPACT_ATOMS: atom_id res chain seq x y z
N GLU A 1 -61.91 21.56 -6.58
CA GLU A 1 -60.55 22.02 -6.24
C GLU A 1 -59.65 20.81 -6.08
N HIS A 2 -58.89 20.51 -7.16
CA HIS A 2 -57.86 19.48 -7.14
C HIS A 2 -56.52 20.13 -6.76
N ARG A 3 -56.01 19.73 -5.61
CA ARG A 3 -54.68 20.15 -5.12
C ARG A 3 -53.63 19.17 -5.65
N GLU A 4 -52.94 19.56 -6.71
CA GLU A 4 -51.75 18.82 -7.20
C GLU A 4 -50.60 18.95 -6.19
N THR A 5 -50.21 17.82 -5.59
CA THR A 5 -49.02 17.70 -4.81
C THR A 5 -47.80 17.59 -5.77
N ARG A 6 -47.08 18.67 -5.92
CA ARG A 6 -45.78 18.72 -6.62
C ARG A 6 -44.81 17.76 -5.93
N GLY A 7 -44.50 16.65 -6.59
CA GLY A 7 -43.43 15.75 -6.20
C GLY A 7 -42.09 16.48 -6.28
N GLN A 8 -41.46 16.67 -5.14
CA GLN A 8 -40.08 17.14 -5.04
C GLN A 8 -39.17 16.11 -5.70
N LYS A 9 -38.60 16.43 -6.85
CA LYS A 9 -37.47 15.69 -7.46
C LYS A 9 -36.32 15.75 -6.47
N LYS A 10 -35.98 14.61 -5.84
CA LYS A 10 -34.76 14.40 -5.10
C LYS A 10 -33.59 14.71 -6.05
N GLY A 11 -32.86 15.80 -5.80
CA GLY A 11 -31.69 16.17 -6.59
C GLY A 11 -30.70 15.01 -6.56
N SER A 12 -30.37 14.49 -7.73
CA SER A 12 -29.23 13.60 -7.91
C SER A 12 -28.00 14.40 -7.47
N ALA A 13 -27.33 13.95 -6.41
CA ALA A 13 -26.06 14.54 -6.05
C ALA A 13 -25.09 14.26 -7.21
N ASP A 14 -24.57 15.32 -7.81
CA ASP A 14 -23.55 15.21 -8.84
C ASP A 14 -22.33 14.49 -8.26
N VAL A 15 -22.11 13.25 -8.71
CA VAL A 15 -20.94 12.46 -8.31
C VAL A 15 -19.74 13.00 -9.06
N ALA A 16 -18.92 13.78 -8.36
CA ALA A 16 -17.64 14.22 -8.91
C ALA A 16 -16.65 13.05 -8.98
N THR A 17 -16.17 12.73 -10.16
CA THR A 17 -15.14 11.71 -10.34
C THR A 17 -13.76 12.33 -10.21
N LEU A 18 -13.02 11.94 -9.18
CA LEU A 18 -11.63 12.33 -9.01
C LEU A 18 -10.75 11.57 -10.01
N ARG A 19 -10.24 12.24 -11.03
CA ARG A 19 -9.37 11.64 -12.06
C ARG A 19 -7.91 11.54 -11.64
N SER A 20 -7.44 12.45 -10.79
CA SER A 20 -6.07 12.47 -10.28
C SER A 20 -6.01 13.18 -8.93
N TYR A 21 -5.05 12.81 -8.12
CA TYR A 21 -4.72 13.52 -6.89
C TYR A 21 -3.39 14.26 -7.10
N PRO A 22 -3.29 15.54 -6.72
CA PRO A 22 -2.06 16.31 -6.92
C PRO A 22 -0.92 15.75 -6.08
N ALA A 23 0.30 15.84 -6.61
CA ALA A 23 1.52 15.45 -5.89
C ALA A 23 1.79 16.39 -4.70
N ASN A 24 2.50 15.87 -3.69
CA ASN A 24 2.98 16.66 -2.53
C ASN A 24 1.89 17.44 -1.77
N ARG A 25 0.74 16.84 -1.55
CA ARG A 25 -0.41 17.50 -0.88
C ARG A 25 -0.93 16.75 0.35
N ALA A 26 -0.67 15.47 0.46
CA ALA A 26 -1.14 14.68 1.59
C ALA A 26 -0.13 14.71 2.74
N SER A 27 -0.58 14.99 3.95
CA SER A 27 0.25 14.84 5.16
C SER A 27 0.37 13.38 5.59
N ALA A 28 -0.64 12.56 5.30
CA ALA A 28 -0.62 11.15 5.63
C ALA A 28 -1.34 10.30 4.58
N VAL A 29 -0.83 9.09 4.37
CA VAL A 29 -1.49 8.00 3.63
C VAL A 29 -1.57 6.79 4.54
N VAL A 30 -2.74 6.15 4.60
CA VAL A 30 -2.96 4.93 5.37
C VAL A 30 -3.30 3.79 4.43
N MET A 31 -2.51 2.74 4.46
CA MET A 31 -2.73 1.49 3.74
C MET A 31 -3.06 0.39 4.74
N SER A 32 -4.33 0.30 5.12
CA SER A 32 -4.79 -0.74 6.06
C SER A 32 -5.31 -1.94 5.30
N LEU A 33 -4.61 -3.06 5.41
CA LEU A 33 -4.90 -4.37 4.83
C LEU A 33 -4.94 -4.41 3.29
N VAL A 34 -4.86 -3.28 2.62
CA VAL A 34 -5.03 -3.17 1.16
C VAL A 34 -3.93 -3.89 0.36
N LEU A 35 -2.69 -3.86 0.85
CA LEU A 35 -1.57 -4.45 0.13
C LEU A 35 -1.67 -5.98 0.04
N SER A 36 -2.30 -6.65 1.00
CA SER A 36 -2.50 -8.10 0.99
C SER A 36 -3.50 -8.58 -0.07
N TYR A 37 -4.34 -7.69 -0.59
CA TYR A 37 -5.28 -8.02 -1.68
C TYR A 37 -4.67 -7.87 -3.08
N LEU A 38 -3.50 -7.26 -3.20
CA LEU A 38 -2.80 -7.15 -4.47
C LEU A 38 -2.01 -8.44 -4.74
N PRO A 39 -2.27 -9.13 -5.85
CA PRO A 39 -1.69 -10.45 -6.10
C PRO A 39 -0.19 -10.39 -6.41
N ASP A 40 0.29 -9.32 -7.04
CA ASP A 40 1.66 -9.18 -7.49
C ASP A 40 2.49 -8.34 -6.51
N PRO A 41 3.68 -8.82 -6.09
CA PRO A 41 4.60 -8.06 -5.24
C PRO A 41 4.98 -6.67 -5.80
N ARG A 42 5.10 -6.54 -7.12
CA ARG A 42 5.43 -5.28 -7.78
C ARG A 42 4.25 -4.31 -7.76
N MET A 43 3.01 -4.81 -7.89
CA MET A 43 1.81 -3.97 -7.73
C MET A 43 1.74 -3.36 -6.33
N ARG A 44 2.16 -4.09 -5.29
CA ARG A 44 2.24 -3.57 -3.92
C ARG A 44 3.26 -2.45 -3.82
N GLY A 45 4.45 -2.65 -4.39
CA GLY A 45 5.50 -1.62 -4.46
C GLY A 45 5.05 -0.39 -5.24
N GLU A 46 4.36 -0.59 -6.37
CA GLU A 46 3.81 0.51 -7.16
C GLU A 46 2.77 1.32 -6.38
N MET A 47 1.93 0.66 -5.58
CA MET A 47 0.99 1.36 -4.72
C MET A 47 1.70 2.24 -3.68
N VAL A 48 2.77 1.73 -3.07
CA VAL A 48 3.60 2.50 -2.13
C VAL A 48 4.31 3.65 -2.85
N ARG A 49 4.82 3.43 -4.06
CA ARG A 49 5.43 4.49 -4.88
C ARG A 49 4.43 5.60 -5.22
N ARG A 50 3.19 5.25 -5.51
CA ARG A 50 2.11 6.25 -5.72
C ARG A 50 1.79 7.02 -4.45
N ALA A 51 1.78 6.37 -3.29
CA ALA A 51 1.64 7.06 -2.01
C ALA A 51 2.77 8.06 -1.78
N ARG A 52 4.01 7.70 -2.10
CA ARG A 52 5.16 8.61 -2.00
C ARG A 52 4.97 9.89 -2.81
N ARG A 53 4.41 9.78 -4.01
CA ARG A 53 4.17 10.94 -4.89
C ARG A 53 3.13 11.92 -4.35
N VAL A 54 2.13 11.46 -3.63
CA VAL A 54 1.06 12.33 -3.10
C VAL A 54 1.39 12.90 -1.73
N LEU A 55 2.28 12.24 -0.97
CA LEU A 55 2.73 12.70 0.34
C LEU A 55 3.62 13.93 0.24
N LEU A 56 3.56 14.79 1.27
CA LEU A 56 4.48 15.91 1.43
C LEU A 56 5.94 15.42 1.37
N ASP A 57 6.78 16.15 0.65
CA ASP A 57 8.17 15.78 0.35
C ASP A 57 9.21 16.43 1.29
N ASP A 58 8.74 17.15 2.28
CA ASP A 58 9.56 17.95 3.21
C ASP A 58 9.88 17.23 4.53
N GLY A 59 9.75 15.91 4.56
CA GLY A 59 9.95 15.08 5.74
C GLY A 59 8.75 15.03 6.70
N ARG A 60 7.63 15.68 6.36
CA ARG A 60 6.40 15.67 7.16
C ARG A 60 5.35 14.67 6.67
N GLY A 61 5.52 14.12 5.46
CA GLY A 61 4.62 13.11 4.93
C GLY A 61 4.76 11.78 5.68
N VAL A 62 3.63 11.19 6.08
CA VAL A 62 3.59 9.94 6.84
C VAL A 62 2.86 8.86 6.07
N LEU A 63 3.48 7.69 5.94
CA LEU A 63 2.86 6.47 5.43
C LEU A 63 2.65 5.49 6.57
N LEU A 64 1.40 5.09 6.81
CA LEU A 64 1.04 4.02 7.73
C LEU A 64 0.65 2.78 6.93
N VAL A 65 1.30 1.66 7.20
CA VAL A 65 1.00 0.37 6.57
C VAL A 65 0.58 -0.62 7.64
N VAL A 66 -0.63 -1.18 7.50
CA VAL A 66 -1.12 -2.28 8.33
C VAL A 66 -1.34 -3.48 7.42
N THR A 67 -0.67 -4.59 7.71
CA THR A 67 -0.74 -5.79 6.88
C THR A 67 -0.78 -7.07 7.73
N PRO A 68 -1.62 -8.05 7.38
CA PRO A 68 -1.69 -9.35 8.06
C PRO A 68 -0.62 -10.28 7.51
N HIS A 69 0.65 -9.76 7.31
CA HIS A 69 1.62 -10.59 6.67
C HIS A 69 2.05 -11.84 7.49
N SER A 70 1.92 -12.96 6.87
CA SER A 70 2.31 -14.25 7.36
C SER A 70 1.62 -14.73 8.64
N THR A 71 0.36 -15.08 8.55
CA THR A 71 -0.27 -16.01 9.48
C THR A 71 0.11 -17.46 9.19
N ASP A 72 0.81 -17.73 8.10
CA ASP A 72 1.21 -19.08 7.76
C ASP A 72 2.27 -19.58 8.74
N ARG A 73 1.88 -20.59 9.53
CA ARG A 73 2.74 -21.27 10.51
C ARG A 73 3.86 -22.07 9.87
N SER A 74 3.78 -22.32 8.55
CA SER A 74 4.76 -23.09 7.78
C SER A 74 6.06 -22.34 7.51
N TYR A 75 6.07 -21.03 7.64
CA TYR A 75 7.31 -20.24 7.51
C TYR A 75 8.18 -20.33 8.74
N SER A 76 9.41 -20.72 8.57
CA SER A 76 10.41 -20.70 9.64
C SER A 76 10.58 -19.30 10.22
N ARG A 77 11.00 -19.22 11.49
CA ARG A 77 11.19 -17.93 12.18
C ARG A 77 12.18 -17.00 11.46
N ALA A 78 13.21 -17.56 10.82
CA ALA A 78 14.19 -16.86 10.00
C ALA A 78 13.53 -16.20 8.76
N SER A 79 12.72 -16.95 8.02
CA SER A 79 12.03 -16.43 6.83
C SER A 79 11.09 -15.26 7.10
N LYS A 80 10.48 -15.19 8.30
CA LYS A 80 9.61 -14.06 8.70
C LYS A 80 10.39 -12.78 8.95
N THR A 81 11.57 -12.91 9.56
CA THR A 81 12.45 -11.78 9.82
C THR A 81 12.97 -11.20 8.51
N ASP A 82 13.33 -12.06 7.57
CA ASP A 82 13.82 -11.67 6.26
C ASP A 82 12.75 -10.91 5.46
N ALA A 83 11.51 -11.38 5.46
CA ALA A 83 10.41 -10.71 4.77
C ALA A 83 10.15 -9.29 5.31
N LEU A 84 10.24 -9.08 6.63
CA LEU A 84 10.10 -7.76 7.24
C LEU A 84 11.27 -6.83 6.90
N ALA A 85 12.49 -7.37 6.80
CA ALA A 85 13.66 -6.62 6.35
C ALA A 85 13.53 -6.21 4.87
N VAL A 86 13.12 -7.14 4.00
CA VAL A 86 12.86 -6.86 2.59
C VAL A 86 11.81 -5.76 2.40
N TRP A 87 10.72 -5.78 3.17
CA TRP A 87 9.71 -4.74 3.12
C TRP A 87 10.24 -3.39 3.58
N LYS A 88 11.02 -3.37 4.66
CA LYS A 88 11.66 -2.15 5.15
C LYS A 88 12.54 -1.54 4.07
N GLU A 89 13.49 -2.31 3.54
CA GLU A 89 14.43 -1.86 2.53
C GLU A 89 13.74 -1.40 1.24
N ALA A 90 12.76 -2.17 0.78
CA ALA A 90 11.98 -1.85 -0.41
C ALA A 90 11.18 -0.54 -0.26
N ILE A 91 10.58 -0.28 0.90
CA ILE A 91 9.85 0.97 1.15
C ILE A 91 10.83 2.13 1.34
N GLU A 92 11.95 1.92 2.05
CA GLU A 92 12.98 2.94 2.24
C GLU A 92 13.64 3.34 0.91
N SER A 93 13.82 2.43 -0.03
CA SER A 93 14.34 2.74 -1.38
C SER A 93 13.43 3.70 -2.17
N LEU A 94 12.18 3.84 -1.79
CA LEU A 94 11.22 4.79 -2.36
C LEU A 94 11.26 6.19 -1.71
N GLY A 95 12.27 6.49 -0.90
CA GLY A 95 12.41 7.78 -0.22
C GLY A 95 11.57 7.89 1.06
N PHE A 96 11.53 6.81 1.81
CA PHE A 96 10.96 6.75 3.15
C PHE A 96 12.01 6.38 4.19
N GLU A 97 11.73 6.69 5.44
CA GLU A 97 12.47 6.21 6.61
C GLU A 97 11.46 5.58 7.58
N ARG A 98 11.71 4.37 8.05
CA ARG A 98 10.86 3.72 9.03
C ARG A 98 11.06 4.35 10.41
N VAL A 99 10.03 4.99 10.94
CA VAL A 99 10.05 5.66 12.25
C VAL A 99 9.45 4.82 13.37
N ALA A 100 8.57 3.88 13.05
CA ALA A 100 8.01 2.96 14.05
C ALA A 100 7.59 1.62 13.42
N TYR A 101 7.58 0.59 14.26
CA TYR A 101 7.04 -0.72 13.95
C TYR A 101 6.39 -1.30 15.20
N ALA A 102 5.22 -1.86 15.03
CA ALA A 102 4.53 -2.62 16.07
C ALA A 102 3.92 -3.89 15.47
N ARG A 103 3.90 -4.94 16.26
CA ARG A 103 3.16 -6.17 15.95
C ARG A 103 2.01 -6.31 16.92
N LYS A 104 0.81 -6.50 16.40
CA LYS A 104 -0.39 -6.74 17.21
C LYS A 104 -1.11 -7.99 16.67
N SER A 105 -1.14 -9.05 17.48
CA SER A 105 -1.71 -10.35 17.07
C SER A 105 -1.07 -10.86 15.76
N ALA A 106 -1.84 -10.96 14.70
CA ALA A 106 -1.43 -11.42 13.38
C ALA A 106 -1.10 -10.26 12.41
N THR A 107 -1.14 -9.00 12.86
CA THR A 107 -0.90 -7.85 12.01
C THR A 107 0.44 -7.16 12.32
N HIS A 108 1.05 -6.64 11.28
CA HIS A 108 2.22 -5.79 11.34
C HIS A 108 1.82 -4.35 11.02
N CYS A 109 2.21 -3.42 11.86
CA CYS A 109 1.95 -2.00 11.70
C CYS A 109 3.28 -1.29 11.53
N PHE A 110 3.45 -0.59 10.41
CA PHE A 110 4.63 0.20 10.12
C PHE A 110 4.26 1.66 10.00
N ALA A 111 5.09 2.53 10.53
CA ALA A 111 5.04 3.95 10.23
C ALA A 111 6.35 4.35 9.55
N PHE A 112 6.20 5.02 8.42
CA PHE A 112 7.29 5.59 7.65
C PHE A 112 7.08 7.09 7.52
N ARG A 113 8.17 7.84 7.49
CA ARG A 113 8.22 9.26 7.19
C ARG A 113 8.85 9.46 5.83
N THR A 114 8.39 10.43 5.05
CA THR A 114 9.10 10.82 3.83
C THR A 114 10.46 11.39 4.19
N VAL A 115 11.48 10.98 3.45
CA VAL A 115 12.79 11.64 3.52
C VAL A 115 12.78 12.70 2.44
N GLY A 116 13.11 13.94 2.80
CA GLY A 116 13.19 15.04 1.85
C GLY A 116 14.29 14.74 0.81
N VAL A 117 13.87 14.22 -0.29
CA VAL A 117 14.70 14.06 -1.48
C VAL A 117 14.25 15.16 -2.42
N GLY A 118 15.17 16.01 -2.85
CA GLY A 118 14.86 17.11 -3.73
C GLY A 118 14.03 16.69 -4.95
N PRO A 119 13.41 17.65 -5.65
CA PRO A 119 12.52 17.35 -6.76
C PRO A 119 13.25 16.53 -7.82
N GLY A 120 12.80 15.28 -8.01
CA GLY A 120 13.36 14.34 -8.99
C GLY A 120 13.88 13.02 -8.45
N ALA A 121 13.96 12.82 -7.15
CA ALA A 121 14.69 11.67 -6.58
C ALA A 121 13.88 10.36 -6.45
N VAL A 122 12.61 10.35 -6.79
CA VAL A 122 11.92 9.08 -7.11
C VAL A 122 11.95 8.92 -8.62
N GLU A 123 13.09 8.50 -9.12
CA GLU A 123 13.27 8.18 -10.52
C GLU A 123 12.16 7.24 -11.02
N PRO A 124 11.75 7.33 -12.30
CA PRO A 124 10.82 6.41 -12.92
C PRO A 124 11.50 5.04 -13.12
N GLY A 125 11.89 4.43 -12.02
CA GLY A 125 12.42 3.08 -11.98
C GLY A 125 11.33 2.05 -11.76
N GLU A 126 11.70 0.79 -11.88
CA GLU A 126 10.82 -0.33 -11.57
C GLU A 126 10.48 -0.30 -10.07
N ALA A 127 9.19 -0.43 -9.74
CA ALA A 127 8.75 -0.44 -8.35
C ALA A 127 9.32 -1.67 -7.63
N PRO A 128 9.82 -1.53 -6.40
CA PRO A 128 10.38 -2.64 -5.65
C PRO A 128 9.29 -3.69 -5.35
N ALA A 129 9.69 -4.95 -5.28
CA ALA A 129 8.77 -6.03 -4.94
C ALA A 129 8.55 -6.08 -3.42
N LEU A 130 7.29 -6.16 -3.00
CA LEU A 130 6.89 -6.39 -1.62
C LEU A 130 6.27 -7.79 -1.49
N PRO A 131 7.09 -8.84 -1.27
CA PRO A 131 6.63 -10.22 -1.20
C PRO A 131 5.80 -10.48 0.06
N ILE A 132 4.82 -11.38 -0.04
CA ILE A 132 4.09 -11.95 1.11
C ILE A 132 4.16 -13.48 1.05
N ALA A 133 3.90 -14.14 2.17
CA ALA A 133 4.00 -15.60 2.28
C ALA A 133 3.17 -16.37 1.22
N PHE A 134 2.01 -15.85 0.87
CA PHE A 134 1.14 -16.44 -0.16
C PHE A 134 1.76 -16.49 -1.55
N ASP A 135 2.62 -15.54 -1.89
CA ASP A 135 3.25 -15.50 -3.24
C ASP A 135 4.14 -16.72 -3.48
N ALA A 136 4.81 -17.24 -2.46
CA ALA A 136 5.64 -18.43 -2.56
C ALA A 136 4.78 -19.68 -2.79
N LYS A 137 3.69 -19.81 -2.04
CA LYS A 137 2.77 -20.94 -2.13
C LYS A 137 2.03 -21.00 -3.47
N GLU A 138 1.61 -19.84 -3.97
CA GLU A 138 0.93 -19.73 -5.26
C GLU A 138 1.85 -20.07 -6.43
N ARG A 139 3.12 -19.67 -6.37
CA ARG A 139 4.14 -20.04 -7.37
C ARG A 139 4.44 -21.53 -7.37
N GLU A 140 4.51 -22.16 -6.21
CA GLU A 140 4.75 -23.59 -6.08
C GLU A 140 3.59 -24.41 -6.66
N THR A 141 2.35 -24.05 -6.31
CA THR A 141 1.13 -24.69 -6.86
C THR A 141 1.00 -24.50 -8.38
N THR A 142 1.39 -23.32 -8.90
CA THR A 142 1.37 -23.06 -10.34
C THR A 142 2.46 -23.83 -11.08
N ARG A 143 3.61 -24.03 -10.45
CA ARG A 143 4.72 -24.80 -11.01
C ARG A 143 4.38 -26.29 -11.08
N GLU A 144 3.75 -26.83 -10.04
CA GLU A 144 3.27 -28.22 -10.02
C GLU A 144 2.20 -28.47 -11.08
N ARG A 145 1.23 -27.56 -11.26
CA ARG A 145 0.18 -27.67 -12.29
C ARG A 145 0.70 -27.60 -13.74
N ARG A 146 1.88 -27.03 -13.96
CA ARG A 146 2.52 -26.99 -15.29
C ARG A 146 3.40 -28.20 -15.58
N SER A 147 3.61 -29.08 -14.60
CA SER A 147 4.43 -30.29 -14.70
C SER A 147 3.60 -31.54 -15.00
N TYR A 148 2.29 -31.40 -15.14
CA TYR A 148 1.34 -32.43 -15.60
C TYR A 148 0.74 -32.00 -16.94
#